data_173d606933ba2157e08d0c87216e9c75
#
_entry.id   173d606933ba2157e08d0c87216e9c75
#
_cell.length_a   1.000
_cell.length_b   1.000
_cell.length_c   1.000
_cell.angle_alpha   90.00
_cell.angle_beta   90.00
_cell.angle_gamma   90.00
#
_symmetry.space_group_name_H-M   'P 1'
#
loop_
_entity.id
_entity.type
_entity.pdbx_description
1 polymer ?
#
loop_
_entity_poly.entity_id
_entity_poly.type
_entity_poly.pdbx_seq_one_letter_code
_entity_poly.pdbx_strand_id
1 'polypeptide(L)'
;HYVGDCQRYVKELAKLKSDALTELLKSDEYKTKIDFTDTVTICADTVVFSPKKPYPLGKPKNFDDACDMLNAFSGTYHYVLTGVCIRKNPTSEIIFTEETKVLFRELTYDEIEDYINVEKPFDKAGAYGIQDRACAFVSGIEGDFYNVMGLPVCKITEKLKEMGVL
;
A
#
# COMPACT_ATOMS: atom_id res chain seq x y z
N HIS A 1 1.71 13.95 -8.94
CA HIS A 1 0.77 14.94 -8.44
C HIS A 1 -0.58 14.29 -8.15
N TYR A 2 -1.02 14.35 -6.89
CA TYR A 2 -2.36 13.93 -6.50
C TYR A 2 -3.42 14.85 -7.14
N VAL A 3 -4.36 14.28 -7.88
CA VAL A 3 -5.41 15.03 -8.61
C VAL A 3 -6.83 14.73 -8.11
N GLY A 4 -6.98 14.26 -6.87
CA GLY A 4 -8.27 13.98 -6.25
C GLY A 4 -8.90 12.62 -6.58
N ASP A 5 -8.30 11.83 -7.46
CA ASP A 5 -8.69 10.44 -7.74
C ASP A 5 -7.69 9.47 -7.10
N CYS A 6 -8.06 8.97 -5.92
CA CYS A 6 -7.21 8.07 -5.13
C CYS A 6 -6.86 6.77 -5.84
N GLN A 7 -7.84 6.19 -6.55
CA GLN A 7 -7.65 4.93 -7.27
C GLN A 7 -6.70 5.10 -8.46
N ARG A 8 -6.85 6.18 -9.19
CA ARG A 8 -5.95 6.52 -10.28
C ARG A 8 -4.54 6.76 -9.76
N TYR A 9 -4.41 7.50 -8.66
CA TYR A 9 -3.13 7.84 -8.07
C TYR A 9 -2.30 6.59 -7.72
N VAL A 10 -2.88 5.61 -7.00
CA VAL A 10 -2.15 4.38 -6.63
C VAL A 10 -1.84 3.49 -7.83
N LYS A 11 -2.69 3.47 -8.87
CA LYS A 11 -2.39 2.77 -10.14
C LYS A 11 -1.17 3.36 -10.83
N GLU A 12 -1.10 4.67 -10.91
CA GLU A 12 0.05 5.38 -11.51
C GLU A 12 1.34 5.08 -10.74
N LEU A 13 1.31 5.07 -9.40
CA LEU A 13 2.47 4.72 -8.58
C LEU A 13 2.94 3.27 -8.82
N ALA A 14 2.01 2.31 -8.83
CA ALA A 14 2.33 0.91 -9.10
C ALA A 14 2.91 0.71 -10.51
N LYS A 15 2.34 1.43 -11.50
CA LYS A 15 2.86 1.40 -12.86
C LYS A 15 4.26 1.99 -12.96
N LEU A 16 4.53 3.13 -12.34
CA LEU A 16 5.86 3.75 -12.33
C LEU A 16 6.92 2.80 -11.76
N LYS A 17 6.59 2.10 -10.66
CA LYS A 17 7.48 1.08 -10.10
C LYS A 17 7.72 -0.08 -11.09
N SER A 18 6.66 -0.55 -11.76
CA SER A 18 6.76 -1.63 -12.75
C SER A 18 7.58 -1.22 -13.97
N ASP A 19 7.43 0.01 -14.45
CA ASP A 19 8.21 0.53 -15.57
C ASP A 19 9.69 0.66 -15.17
N ALA A 20 10.00 1.19 -13.99
CA ALA A 20 11.36 1.28 -13.49
C ALA A 20 12.02 -0.10 -13.31
N LEU A 21 11.28 -1.08 -12.77
CA LEU A 21 11.76 -2.46 -12.67
C LEU A 21 12.02 -3.07 -14.05
N THR A 22 11.14 -2.82 -15.02
CA THR A 22 11.31 -3.30 -16.39
C THR A 22 12.59 -2.77 -17.02
N GLU A 23 12.90 -1.50 -16.86
CA GLU A 23 14.15 -0.91 -17.37
C GLU A 23 15.38 -1.47 -16.63
N LEU A 24 15.27 -1.69 -15.32
CA LEU A 24 16.33 -2.34 -14.56
C LEU A 24 16.62 -3.76 -15.07
N LEU A 25 15.59 -4.57 -15.32
CA LEU A 25 15.72 -5.94 -15.82
C LEU A 25 16.32 -6.03 -17.24
N LYS A 26 16.18 -4.98 -18.05
CA LYS A 26 16.82 -4.88 -19.37
C LYS A 26 18.28 -4.46 -19.31
N SER A 27 18.76 -3.97 -18.17
CA SER A 27 20.15 -3.53 -18.02
C SER A 27 21.15 -4.66 -18.17
N ASP A 28 22.40 -4.32 -18.47
CA ASP A 28 23.48 -5.30 -18.66
C ASP A 28 23.74 -6.17 -17.42
N GLU A 29 23.40 -5.67 -16.25
CA GLU A 29 23.55 -6.39 -14.98
C GLU A 29 22.57 -7.58 -14.86
N TYR A 30 21.33 -7.44 -15.35
CA TYR A 30 20.25 -8.41 -15.13
C TYR A 30 19.86 -9.20 -16.38
N LYS A 31 20.05 -8.68 -17.59
CA LYS A 31 19.62 -9.31 -18.84
C LYS A 31 20.18 -10.73 -19.08
N THR A 32 21.32 -11.05 -18.46
CA THR A 32 21.93 -12.38 -18.54
C THR A 32 21.54 -13.31 -17.39
N LYS A 33 20.91 -12.75 -16.34
CA LYS A 33 20.54 -13.49 -15.11
C LYS A 33 19.06 -13.86 -15.08
N ILE A 34 18.22 -13.09 -15.78
CA ILE A 34 16.76 -13.22 -15.74
C ILE A 34 16.22 -13.28 -17.16
N ASP A 35 15.53 -14.36 -17.50
CA ASP A 35 14.77 -14.43 -18.74
C ASP A 35 13.49 -13.62 -18.60
N PHE A 36 13.51 -12.40 -19.11
CA PHE A 36 12.39 -11.49 -19.03
C PHE A 36 11.18 -11.94 -19.86
N THR A 37 11.35 -12.87 -20.81
CA THR A 37 10.24 -13.42 -21.61
C THR A 37 9.40 -14.43 -20.84
N ASP A 38 9.98 -15.08 -19.82
CA ASP A 38 9.31 -16.05 -18.94
C ASP A 38 9.18 -15.55 -17.49
N THR A 39 9.27 -14.25 -17.31
CA THR A 39 9.19 -13.64 -15.97
C THR A 39 7.87 -12.90 -15.79
N VAL A 40 7.27 -13.09 -14.62
CA VAL A 40 6.15 -12.28 -14.14
C VAL A 40 6.62 -11.37 -13.04
N THR A 41 6.38 -10.07 -13.18
CA THR A 41 6.68 -9.07 -12.14
C THR A 41 5.39 -8.55 -11.51
N ILE A 42 5.42 -8.33 -10.20
CA ILE A 42 4.33 -7.75 -9.42
C ILE A 42 4.89 -6.54 -8.68
N CYS A 43 4.36 -5.36 -9.01
CA CYS A 43 4.71 -4.12 -8.33
C CYS A 43 3.46 -3.55 -7.66
N ALA A 44 3.62 -3.12 -6.42
CA ALA A 44 2.53 -2.54 -5.64
C ALA A 44 2.97 -1.24 -4.96
N ASP A 45 2.01 -0.36 -4.74
CA ASP A 45 2.17 0.83 -3.92
C ASP A 45 0.92 1.07 -3.10
N THR A 46 1.10 1.38 -1.81
CA THR A 46 0.01 1.53 -0.85
C THR A 46 0.02 2.93 -0.26
N VAL A 47 -1.16 3.52 -0.20
CA VAL A 47 -1.38 4.81 0.45
C VAL A 47 -2.62 4.74 1.34
N VAL A 48 -2.69 5.64 2.31
CA VAL A 48 -3.80 5.76 3.23
C VAL A 48 -4.56 7.07 2.96
N PHE A 49 -5.88 7.02 2.99
CA PHE A 49 -6.75 8.19 2.87
C PHE A 49 -7.64 8.31 4.08
N SER A 50 -7.65 9.49 4.69
CA SER A 50 -8.56 9.82 5.77
C SER A 50 -9.60 10.85 5.30
N PRO A 51 -10.88 10.71 5.66
CA PRO A 51 -11.88 11.74 5.41
C PRO A 51 -11.52 13.10 6.06
N LYS A 52 -10.67 13.09 7.07
CA LYS A 52 -10.20 14.29 7.77
C LYS A 52 -9.01 14.98 7.09
N LYS A 53 -8.42 14.39 6.03
CA LYS A 53 -7.26 14.95 5.32
C LYS A 53 -7.54 15.02 3.83
N PRO A 54 -7.26 16.15 3.16
CA PRO A 54 -7.58 16.35 1.74
C PRO A 54 -6.54 15.74 0.77
N TYR A 55 -5.59 14.96 1.28
CA TYR A 55 -4.48 14.37 0.52
C TYR A 55 -4.15 12.97 1.02
N PRO A 56 -3.53 12.13 0.16
CA PRO A 56 -3.07 10.81 0.58
C PRO A 56 -1.98 10.92 1.65
N LEU A 57 -2.05 10.04 2.64
CA LEU A 57 -1.08 9.92 3.71
C LEU A 57 -0.06 8.85 3.32
N GLY A 58 1.16 9.29 3.09
CA GLY A 58 2.31 8.40 2.92
C GLY A 58 2.96 8.07 4.27
N LYS A 59 4.28 7.88 4.25
CA LYS A 59 5.09 7.67 5.46
C LYS A 59 5.21 8.97 6.24
N PRO A 60 5.11 8.93 7.58
CA PRO A 60 5.30 10.13 8.41
C PRO A 60 6.75 10.60 8.34
N LYS A 61 6.94 11.91 8.38
CA LYS A 61 8.27 12.55 8.28
C LYS A 61 8.99 12.57 9.62
N ASN A 62 8.25 12.62 10.71
CA ASN A 62 8.73 12.73 12.08
C ASN A 62 7.65 12.27 13.06
N PHE A 63 7.93 12.38 14.35
CA PHE A 63 7.03 12.01 15.44
C PHE A 63 5.69 12.77 15.39
N ASP A 64 5.74 14.09 15.22
CA ASP A 64 4.53 14.94 15.21
C ASP A 64 3.61 14.60 14.03
N ASP A 65 4.19 14.35 12.85
CA ASP A 65 3.44 13.93 11.67
C ASP A 65 2.78 12.54 11.88
N ALA A 66 3.47 11.62 12.56
CA ALA A 66 2.89 10.33 12.95
C ALA A 66 1.73 10.49 13.95
N CYS A 67 1.90 11.34 14.97
CA CYS A 67 0.83 11.68 15.90
C CYS A 67 -0.39 12.26 15.18
N ASP A 68 -0.19 13.20 14.28
CA ASP A 68 -1.25 13.83 13.49
C ASP A 68 -2.00 12.84 12.61
N MET A 69 -1.30 11.86 12.01
CA MET A 69 -1.91 10.80 11.23
C MET A 69 -2.79 9.90 12.10
N LEU A 70 -2.26 9.39 13.21
CA LEU A 70 -2.99 8.50 14.11
C LEU A 70 -4.17 9.19 14.79
N ASN A 71 -4.02 10.45 15.20
CA ASN A 71 -5.12 11.27 15.71
C ASN A 71 -6.23 11.46 14.67
N ALA A 72 -5.88 11.60 13.40
CA ALA A 72 -6.88 11.71 12.32
C ALA A 72 -7.71 10.42 12.17
N PHE A 73 -7.18 9.27 12.55
CA PHE A 73 -7.88 7.98 12.49
C PHE A 73 -8.68 7.67 13.76
N SER A 74 -8.30 8.22 14.90
CA SER A 74 -8.94 7.97 16.19
C SER A 74 -10.46 8.19 16.14
N GLY A 75 -11.22 7.19 16.60
CA GLY A 75 -12.68 7.20 16.66
C GLY A 75 -13.39 7.25 15.31
N THR A 76 -12.70 6.92 14.22
CA THR A 76 -13.28 7.00 12.87
C THR A 76 -12.68 5.95 11.94
N TYR A 77 -12.92 6.09 10.64
CA TYR A 77 -12.39 5.21 9.61
C TYR A 77 -11.42 5.95 8.69
N HIS A 78 -10.62 5.16 8.02
CA HIS A 78 -9.79 5.57 6.90
C HIS A 78 -9.77 4.46 5.85
N TYR A 79 -9.26 4.77 4.66
CA TYR A 79 -9.12 3.82 3.57
C TYR A 79 -7.65 3.53 3.30
N VAL A 80 -7.34 2.25 3.11
CA VAL A 80 -6.05 1.79 2.60
C VAL A 80 -6.27 1.36 1.16
N LEU A 81 -5.57 2.00 0.24
CA LEU A 81 -5.63 1.70 -1.18
C LEU A 81 -4.27 1.20 -1.66
N THR A 82 -4.27 0.03 -2.29
CA THR A 82 -3.09 -0.50 -2.97
C THR A 82 -3.35 -0.57 -4.46
N GLY A 83 -2.51 0.11 -5.23
CA GLY A 83 -2.39 -0.10 -6.66
C GLY A 83 -1.45 -1.28 -6.93
N VAL A 84 -1.80 -2.14 -7.86
CA VAL A 84 -0.99 -3.28 -8.28
C VAL A 84 -0.84 -3.28 -9.79
N CYS A 85 0.40 -3.47 -10.25
CA CYS A 85 0.72 -3.73 -11.65
C CYS A 85 1.36 -5.11 -11.76
N ILE A 86 0.70 -6.03 -12.45
CA ILE A 86 1.24 -7.35 -12.81
C ILE A 86 1.63 -7.29 -14.27
N ARG A 87 2.87 -7.64 -14.58
CA ARG A 87 3.38 -7.69 -15.95
C ARG A 87 3.95 -9.08 -16.25
N LYS A 88 3.40 -9.70 -17.30
CA LYS A 88 3.91 -10.92 -17.90
C LYS A 88 4.52 -10.52 -19.25
N ASN A 89 5.83 -10.60 -19.35
CA ASN A 89 6.59 -10.12 -20.50
C ASN A 89 6.41 -8.60 -20.80
N PRO A 90 7.11 -8.03 -21.81
CA PRO A 90 7.07 -6.58 -22.06
C PRO A 90 5.71 -6.02 -22.50
N THR A 91 4.79 -6.86 -22.99
CA THR A 91 3.59 -6.42 -23.71
C THR A 91 2.27 -6.71 -23.00
N SER A 92 2.27 -7.58 -21.98
CA SER A 92 1.06 -7.96 -21.26
C SER A 92 1.10 -7.45 -19.82
N GLU A 93 0.21 -6.54 -19.48
CA GLU A 93 0.09 -6.01 -18.12
C GLU A 93 -1.37 -5.91 -17.68
N ILE A 94 -1.61 -6.13 -16.40
CA ILE A 94 -2.88 -5.84 -15.72
C ILE A 94 -2.59 -4.85 -14.58
N ILE A 95 -3.36 -3.77 -14.52
CA ILE A 95 -3.28 -2.77 -13.46
C ILE A 95 -4.64 -2.67 -12.77
N PHE A 96 -4.65 -2.80 -11.45
CA PHE A 96 -5.88 -2.70 -10.66
C PHE A 96 -5.63 -2.02 -9.32
N THR A 97 -6.70 -1.74 -8.59
CA THR A 97 -6.66 -1.28 -7.19
C THR A 97 -7.44 -2.22 -6.31
N GLU A 98 -7.00 -2.29 -5.06
CA GLU A 98 -7.77 -2.82 -3.95
C GLU A 98 -7.96 -1.75 -2.91
N GLU A 99 -9.15 -1.69 -2.33
CA GLU A 99 -9.51 -0.72 -1.30
C GLU A 99 -10.05 -1.46 -0.08
N THR A 100 -9.57 -1.07 1.10
CA THR A 100 -10.03 -1.60 2.37
C THR A 100 -10.29 -0.46 3.33
N LYS A 101 -11.47 -0.46 3.94
CA LYS A 101 -11.82 0.49 4.99
C LYS A 101 -11.43 -0.09 6.34
N VAL A 102 -10.67 0.68 7.11
CA VAL A 102 -10.20 0.32 8.46
C VAL A 102 -10.84 1.27 9.46
N LEU A 103 -11.42 0.71 10.52
CA LEU A 103 -12.05 1.47 11.60
C LEU A 103 -11.13 1.41 12.82
N PHE A 104 -10.82 2.59 13.37
CA PHE A 104 -10.11 2.70 14.64
C PHE A 104 -11.10 3.01 15.78
N ARG A 105 -10.86 2.41 16.94
CA ARG A 105 -11.49 2.89 18.19
C ARG A 105 -10.96 4.27 18.55
N GLU A 106 -11.58 4.92 19.52
CA GLU A 106 -10.98 6.11 20.13
C GLU A 106 -9.64 5.77 20.78
N LEU A 107 -8.64 6.61 20.52
CA LEU A 107 -7.29 6.50 21.06
C LEU A 107 -7.00 7.71 21.95
N THR A 108 -6.31 7.47 23.05
CA THR A 108 -5.76 8.56 23.87
C THR A 108 -4.41 9.02 23.31
N TYR A 109 -3.99 10.22 23.68
CA TYR A 109 -2.67 10.73 23.30
C TYR A 109 -1.54 9.81 23.79
N ASP A 110 -1.62 9.33 25.03
CA ASP A 110 -0.61 8.46 25.63
C ASP A 110 -0.48 7.13 24.87
N GLU A 111 -1.59 6.57 24.39
CA GLU A 111 -1.55 5.34 23.55
C GLU A 111 -0.84 5.57 22.20
N ILE A 112 -1.10 6.73 21.58
CA ILE A 112 -0.46 7.11 20.32
C ILE A 112 1.03 7.33 20.54
N GLU A 113 1.39 8.08 21.59
CA GLU A 113 2.79 8.37 21.92
C GLU A 113 3.57 7.10 22.24
N ASP A 114 3.02 6.22 23.10
CA ASP A 114 3.64 4.93 23.43
C ASP A 114 3.85 4.06 22.19
N TYR A 115 2.83 3.97 21.34
CA TYR A 115 2.92 3.22 20.09
C TYR A 115 4.05 3.73 19.18
N ILE A 116 4.11 5.04 18.93
CA ILE A 116 5.14 5.62 18.06
C ILE A 116 6.53 5.41 18.64
N ASN A 117 6.69 5.57 19.95
CA ASN A 117 7.98 5.41 20.62
C ASN A 117 8.50 3.96 20.55
N VAL A 118 7.60 2.98 20.62
CA VAL A 118 7.96 1.55 20.60
C VAL A 118 8.12 1.02 19.19
N GLU A 119 7.11 1.23 18.32
CA GLU A 119 7.07 0.62 16.98
C GLU A 119 7.83 1.44 15.91
N LYS A 120 8.05 2.73 16.16
CA LYS A 120 8.77 3.64 15.24
C LYS A 120 8.24 3.53 13.79
N PRO A 121 6.94 3.78 13.55
CA PRO A 121 6.27 3.44 12.30
C PRO A 121 6.59 4.40 11.13
N PHE A 122 7.81 4.92 11.07
CA PHE A 122 8.25 5.92 10.08
C PHE A 122 8.44 5.35 8.66
N ASP A 123 8.41 4.04 8.53
CA ASP A 123 8.47 3.32 7.26
C ASP A 123 7.09 2.92 6.69
N LYS A 124 6.00 3.22 7.43
CA LYS A 124 4.64 2.77 7.11
C LYS A 124 3.74 3.92 6.67
N ALA A 125 2.97 3.71 5.59
CA ALA A 125 1.94 4.66 5.17
C ALA A 125 0.86 4.79 6.25
N GLY A 126 0.48 6.03 6.60
CA GLY A 126 -0.48 6.29 7.66
C GLY A 126 0.07 6.09 9.08
N ALA A 127 1.38 5.92 9.23
CA ALA A 127 2.05 5.78 10.52
C ALA A 127 1.63 4.56 11.37
N TYR A 128 1.16 3.45 10.76
CA TYR A 128 0.86 2.22 11.51
C TYR A 128 1.03 0.96 10.68
N GLY A 129 1.25 -0.16 11.36
CA GLY A 129 1.20 -1.50 10.79
C GLY A 129 0.10 -2.33 11.46
N ILE A 130 -0.84 -2.87 10.67
CA ILE A 130 -1.94 -3.68 11.22
C ILE A 130 -1.45 -4.97 11.87
N GLN A 131 -0.22 -5.39 11.60
CA GLN A 131 0.42 -6.60 12.10
C GLN A 131 1.18 -6.38 13.42
N ASP A 132 1.45 -5.12 13.78
CA ASP A 132 2.15 -4.74 15.01
C ASP A 132 1.16 -4.36 16.12
N ARG A 133 1.60 -3.63 17.16
CA ARG A 133 0.76 -3.21 18.29
C ARG A 133 -0.46 -2.38 17.88
N ALA A 134 -0.46 -1.78 16.67
CA ALA A 134 -1.64 -1.07 16.17
C ALA A 134 -2.85 -1.98 15.90
N CYS A 135 -2.68 -3.30 15.90
CA CYS A 135 -3.82 -4.23 15.87
C CYS A 135 -4.83 -3.95 17.01
N ALA A 136 -4.35 -3.44 18.16
CA ALA A 136 -5.19 -3.05 19.28
C ALA A 136 -5.98 -1.74 19.06
N PHE A 137 -5.66 -0.97 18.03
CA PHE A 137 -6.37 0.25 17.64
C PHE A 137 -7.55 -0.04 16.72
N VAL A 138 -7.47 -1.16 15.96
CA VAL A 138 -8.44 -1.53 14.94
C VAL A 138 -9.68 -2.14 15.60
N SER A 139 -10.84 -1.50 15.39
CA SER A 139 -12.14 -2.00 15.83
C SER A 139 -12.89 -2.77 14.73
N GLY A 140 -12.49 -2.62 13.47
CA GLY A 140 -13.09 -3.34 12.35
C GLY A 140 -12.37 -3.11 11.03
N ILE A 141 -12.61 -4.03 10.08
CA ILE A 141 -12.10 -3.98 8.72
C ILE A 141 -13.24 -4.35 7.78
N GLU A 142 -13.44 -3.55 6.72
CA GLU A 142 -14.35 -3.85 5.62
C GLU A 142 -13.50 -3.98 4.35
N GLY A 143 -13.28 -5.21 3.85
CA GLY A 143 -12.44 -5.52 2.70
C GLY A 143 -11.33 -6.52 3.00
N ASP A 144 -10.20 -6.40 2.31
CA ASP A 144 -9.08 -7.35 2.36
C ASP A 144 -8.03 -6.94 3.40
N PHE A 145 -7.83 -7.80 4.42
CA PHE A 145 -6.78 -7.64 5.44
C PHE A 145 -5.38 -7.56 4.83
N TYR A 146 -5.08 -8.40 3.83
CA TYR A 146 -3.77 -8.41 3.19
C TYR A 146 -3.51 -7.15 2.36
N ASN A 147 -4.57 -6.51 1.87
CA ASN A 147 -4.46 -5.18 1.27
C ASN A 147 -3.98 -4.14 2.29
N VAL A 148 -4.46 -4.20 3.53
CA VAL A 148 -3.98 -3.28 4.60
C VAL A 148 -2.50 -3.51 4.91
N MET A 149 -2.02 -4.75 4.77
CA MET A 149 -0.59 -5.08 4.87
C MET A 149 0.25 -4.59 3.68
N GLY A 150 -0.41 -4.16 2.59
CA GLY A 150 0.24 -3.61 1.40
C GLY A 150 0.28 -4.53 0.17
N LEU A 151 -0.33 -5.73 0.24
CA LEU A 151 -0.38 -6.66 -0.90
C LEU A 151 -1.68 -7.47 -0.91
N PRO A 152 -2.66 -7.15 -1.79
CA PRO A 152 -3.94 -7.85 -1.88
C PRO A 152 -3.79 -9.22 -2.57
N VAL A 153 -3.29 -10.21 -1.82
CA VAL A 153 -2.86 -11.52 -2.33
C VAL A 153 -3.99 -12.28 -3.02
N CYS A 154 -5.20 -12.21 -2.48
CA CYS A 154 -6.36 -12.88 -3.06
C CYS A 154 -6.60 -12.40 -4.50
N LYS A 155 -6.74 -11.10 -4.68
CA LYS A 155 -7.00 -10.50 -5.99
C LYS A 155 -5.82 -10.63 -6.96
N ILE A 156 -4.58 -10.58 -6.45
CA ILE A 156 -3.39 -10.87 -7.26
C ILE A 156 -3.46 -12.30 -7.80
N THR A 157 -3.82 -13.28 -6.97
CA THR A 157 -3.95 -14.69 -7.38
C THR A 157 -5.00 -14.86 -8.48
N GLU A 158 -6.15 -14.19 -8.35
CA GLU A 158 -7.18 -14.20 -9.40
C GLU A 158 -6.64 -13.64 -10.73
N LYS A 159 -5.95 -12.50 -10.66
CA LYS A 159 -5.37 -11.87 -11.87
C LYS A 159 -4.26 -12.71 -12.50
N LEU A 160 -3.45 -13.40 -11.72
CA LEU A 160 -2.44 -14.34 -12.24
C LEU A 160 -3.10 -15.52 -12.98
N LYS A 161 -4.22 -16.06 -12.48
CA LYS A 161 -5.02 -17.09 -13.19
C LYS A 161 -5.60 -16.53 -14.49
N GLU A 162 -6.17 -15.33 -14.50
CA GLU A 162 -6.67 -14.66 -15.71
C GLU A 162 -5.57 -14.51 -16.78
N MET A 163 -4.32 -14.30 -16.35
CA MET A 163 -3.15 -14.18 -17.25
C MET A 163 -2.56 -15.53 -17.67
N GLY A 164 -3.08 -16.65 -17.19
CA GLY A 164 -2.53 -17.98 -17.46
C GLY A 164 -1.13 -18.16 -16.88
N VAL A 165 -0.90 -17.66 -15.68
CA VAL A 165 0.34 -17.79 -14.92
C VAL A 165 0.23 -18.87 -13.86
N LEU A 166 -0.95 -19.03 -13.29
CA LEU A 166 -1.33 -20.06 -12.30
C LEU A 166 -2.41 -20.98 -12.86
#